data_54902d6cbb536c8ba1b00abb11e95915
#
_entry.id   54902d6cbb536c8ba1b00abb11e95915
#
_cell.length_a   1.000
_cell.length_b   1.000
_cell.length_c   1.000
_cell.angle_alpha   90.00
_cell.angle_beta   90.00
_cell.angle_gamma   90.00
#
_symmetry.space_group_name_H-M   'P 1'
#
loop_
_entity.id
_entity.type
_entity.pdbx_description
1 polymer ?
#
loop_
_entity_poly.entity_id
_entity_poly.type
_entity_poly.pdbx_seq_one_letter_code
_entity_poly.pdbx_strand_id
1 'polypeptide(L)'
;MNDTLRMKKWWMLMLLLTVVGINDSLAQAAPAAAERDVTPKYSNEFLNIGVGARALGMSLAQVATVRDVTSGFWNPAGLTGINSDLQIAGMHSEYFAGIAKYDYAAIGKSIDSVSAASISFIRFGVDDIPNTTELIDAGGNIDYDRITTFSAVDYAFIFSYGRKGFPFGQGRAATSSAGSGDAFRWGVNAKVVYRHVGDFAKAWGFGLDAGAQYDYKKWHFGAMAKDITSTFNAWSYTLDERTKEVFTTTGNEIPVNSLEVTLPRIILGAGREFNIKKITLLAEVNALMTTDGRRNVLVSANPVSIDPGLGLEASYNKVIFLRMGVGNFQRVKNFDGSDAMTFQPNIGLGLRIKNLQLDYALSDIGNVSDVLYSNVFSLKLDIVRSDRK
;
A
#
# COMPACT_ATOMS: atom_id res chain seq x y z
N MET A 1 -19.44 34.08 25.24
CA MET A 1 -18.21 33.60 24.60
C MET A 1 -18.35 32.13 24.12
N ASN A 2 -19.58 31.59 23.99
CA ASN A 2 -19.83 30.20 23.59
C ASN A 2 -20.49 30.04 22.20
N ASP A 3 -20.91 31.13 21.55
CA ASP A 3 -21.65 31.02 20.27
C ASP A 3 -20.75 31.01 19.04
N THR A 4 -19.56 31.57 19.09
CA THR A 4 -18.61 31.59 17.97
C THR A 4 -17.96 30.22 17.69
N LEU A 5 -17.85 29.34 18.68
CA LEU A 5 -17.33 27.97 18.51
C LEU A 5 -18.39 27.02 17.95
N ARG A 6 -19.66 27.27 18.21
CA ARG A 6 -20.79 26.51 17.64
C ARG A 6 -20.97 26.82 16.15
N MET A 7 -20.84 28.08 15.73
CA MET A 7 -20.95 28.46 14.32
C MET A 7 -19.83 27.88 13.45
N LYS A 8 -18.57 27.82 13.92
CA LYS A 8 -17.46 27.23 13.15
C LYS A 8 -17.63 25.72 12.88
N LYS A 9 -18.29 24.98 13.78
CA LYS A 9 -18.58 23.55 13.55
C LYS A 9 -19.63 23.33 12.47
N TRP A 10 -20.62 24.22 12.37
CA TRP A 10 -21.67 24.14 11.36
C TRP A 10 -21.17 24.53 9.96
N TRP A 11 -20.23 25.46 9.87
CA TRP A 11 -19.61 25.83 8.57
C TRP A 11 -18.73 24.71 8.00
N MET A 12 -18.05 23.95 8.83
CA MET A 12 -17.27 22.79 8.39
C MET A 12 -18.18 21.63 7.90
N LEU A 13 -19.33 21.44 8.55
CA LEU A 13 -20.33 20.44 8.11
C LEU A 13 -21.04 20.88 6.81
N MET A 14 -21.33 22.16 6.65
CA MET A 14 -21.91 22.71 5.43
C MET A 14 -20.94 22.66 4.24
N LEU A 15 -19.63 22.87 4.46
CA LEU A 15 -18.64 22.75 3.38
C LEU A 15 -18.50 21.29 2.88
N LEU A 16 -18.69 20.30 3.75
CA LEU A 16 -18.70 18.89 3.36
C LEU A 16 -19.99 18.51 2.61
N LEU A 17 -21.13 19.13 2.94
CA LEU A 17 -22.41 18.87 2.29
C LEU A 17 -22.55 19.59 0.94
N THR A 18 -21.89 20.74 0.74
CA THR A 18 -21.94 21.46 -0.55
C THR A 18 -21.09 20.80 -1.63
N VAL A 19 -20.07 20.01 -1.26
CA VAL A 19 -19.29 19.21 -2.24
C VAL A 19 -20.09 18.01 -2.75
N VAL A 20 -21.06 17.52 -1.99
CA VAL A 20 -21.94 16.40 -2.41
C VAL A 20 -23.15 16.87 -3.25
N GLY A 21 -23.55 18.16 -3.12
CA GLY A 21 -24.76 18.69 -3.75
C GLY A 21 -24.61 19.32 -5.14
N ILE A 22 -23.37 19.41 -5.70
CA ILE A 22 -23.15 20.11 -6.98
C ILE A 22 -23.26 19.18 -8.20
N ASN A 23 -23.41 17.88 -8.02
CA ASN A 23 -23.42 16.94 -9.14
C ASN A 23 -24.78 16.67 -9.80
N ASP A 24 -25.90 17.11 -9.21
CA ASP A 24 -27.23 16.81 -9.77
C ASP A 24 -27.74 17.83 -10.80
N SER A 25 -27.08 18.98 -10.96
CA SER A 25 -27.57 20.06 -11.81
C SER A 25 -26.97 20.13 -13.21
N LEU A 26 -25.99 19.26 -13.55
CA LEU A 26 -25.36 19.23 -14.88
C LEU A 26 -25.65 17.94 -15.67
N ALA A 27 -26.60 17.12 -15.21
CA ALA A 27 -26.91 15.82 -15.82
C ALA A 27 -28.04 15.86 -16.86
N GLN A 28 -28.45 17.03 -17.36
CA GLN A 28 -29.45 17.12 -18.43
C GLN A 28 -28.85 17.74 -19.68
N ALA A 29 -28.65 16.89 -20.67
CA ALA A 29 -28.34 17.09 -22.09
C ALA A 29 -26.93 16.71 -22.53
N ALA A 30 -26.61 15.42 -22.46
CA ALA A 30 -25.66 14.82 -23.38
C ALA A 30 -26.32 13.59 -24.02
N PRO A 31 -26.18 13.31 -25.33
CA PRO A 31 -26.66 12.08 -25.95
C PRO A 31 -26.05 10.91 -25.20
N ALA A 32 -26.79 9.81 -25.05
CA ALA A 32 -26.35 8.60 -24.36
C ALA A 32 -24.93 8.25 -24.80
N ALA A 33 -23.94 8.68 -24.02
CA ALA A 33 -22.58 8.26 -24.22
C ALA A 33 -22.61 6.74 -24.02
N ALA A 34 -22.07 6.00 -24.98
CA ALA A 34 -21.85 4.57 -24.86
C ALA A 34 -21.39 4.28 -23.44
N GLU A 35 -22.03 3.35 -22.76
CA GLU A 35 -21.70 2.92 -21.41
C GLU A 35 -20.19 2.71 -21.38
N ARG A 36 -19.47 3.66 -20.77
CA ARG A 36 -18.00 3.53 -20.66
C ARG A 36 -17.80 2.29 -19.85
N ASP A 37 -17.18 1.29 -20.44
CA ASP A 37 -16.70 0.10 -19.74
C ASP A 37 -15.79 0.59 -18.60
N VAL A 38 -16.34 0.62 -17.37
CA VAL A 38 -15.67 1.11 -16.17
C VAL A 38 -14.94 -0.07 -15.54
N THR A 39 -14.25 -0.86 -16.36
CA THR A 39 -13.39 -1.95 -15.87
C THR A 39 -12.26 -1.32 -15.03
N PRO A 40 -12.10 -1.72 -13.76
CA PRO A 40 -11.03 -1.22 -12.92
C PRO A 40 -9.66 -1.44 -13.58
N LYS A 41 -8.86 -0.39 -13.69
CA LYS A 41 -7.51 -0.49 -14.20
C LYS A 41 -6.56 -0.87 -13.06
N TYR A 42 -6.21 -2.14 -12.98
CA TYR A 42 -5.25 -2.66 -12.01
C TYR A 42 -3.83 -2.32 -12.45
N SER A 43 -3.39 -1.10 -12.09
CA SER A 43 -2.04 -0.63 -12.36
C SER A 43 -1.23 -0.60 -11.06
N ASN A 44 0.05 -1.00 -11.11
CA ASN A 44 0.98 -1.01 -9.97
C ASN A 44 0.46 -1.81 -8.74
N GLU A 45 -0.26 -2.91 -8.96
CA GLU A 45 -0.87 -3.70 -7.87
C GLU A 45 0.18 -4.31 -6.92
N PHE A 46 1.42 -4.50 -7.35
CA PHE A 46 2.51 -4.92 -6.46
C PHE A 46 2.75 -3.93 -5.29
N LEU A 47 2.40 -2.65 -5.44
CA LEU A 47 2.42 -1.65 -4.38
C LEU A 47 1.21 -1.74 -3.42
N ASN A 48 0.26 -2.65 -3.68
CA ASN A 48 -0.89 -2.88 -2.81
C ASN A 48 -0.73 -4.09 -1.90
N ILE A 49 0.22 -4.96 -2.19
CA ILE A 49 0.54 -6.14 -1.37
C ILE A 49 0.85 -5.73 0.08
N GLY A 50 1.57 -4.62 0.25
CA GLY A 50 1.95 -4.10 1.55
C GLY A 50 3.33 -4.58 2.01
N VAL A 51 3.92 -3.87 2.98
CA VAL A 51 5.26 -4.15 3.50
C VAL A 51 5.27 -4.29 5.02
N GLY A 52 6.09 -5.22 5.51
CA GLY A 52 6.29 -5.49 6.93
C GLY A 52 5.29 -6.50 7.51
N ALA A 53 5.80 -7.55 8.14
CA ALA A 53 4.97 -8.61 8.75
C ALA A 53 4.00 -8.07 9.82
N ARG A 54 4.32 -6.95 10.49
CA ARG A 54 3.37 -6.27 11.38
C ARG A 54 2.09 -5.87 10.65
N ALA A 55 2.23 -5.22 9.50
CA ALA A 55 1.10 -4.74 8.72
C ALA A 55 0.26 -5.88 8.15
N LEU A 56 0.94 -6.87 7.57
CA LEU A 56 0.28 -8.03 6.97
C LEU A 56 -0.45 -8.85 8.03
N GLY A 57 0.13 -9.04 9.22
CA GLY A 57 -0.55 -9.69 10.35
C GLY A 57 -1.76 -8.93 10.89
N MET A 58 -1.88 -7.63 10.58
CA MET A 58 -3.01 -6.76 10.94
C MET A 58 -3.94 -6.45 9.75
N SER A 59 -3.89 -7.25 8.68
CA SER A 59 -4.67 -7.00 7.43
C SER A 59 -4.51 -5.58 6.91
N LEU A 60 -3.26 -5.09 6.87
CA LEU A 60 -2.85 -3.76 6.39
C LEU A 60 -3.36 -2.58 7.23
N ALA A 61 -4.03 -2.84 8.36
CA ALA A 61 -4.58 -1.81 9.24
C ALA A 61 -3.47 -1.19 10.10
N GLN A 62 -2.77 -0.16 9.57
CA GLN A 62 -1.73 0.57 10.31
C GLN A 62 -1.49 2.01 9.85
N VAL A 63 -2.32 2.57 8.98
CA VAL A 63 -2.11 3.93 8.44
C VAL A 63 -2.15 5.01 9.52
N ALA A 64 -2.88 4.78 10.60
CA ALA A 64 -2.99 5.69 11.75
C ALA A 64 -1.86 5.49 12.78
N THR A 65 -1.33 4.26 12.92
CA THR A 65 -0.44 3.92 14.05
C THR A 65 1.00 3.60 13.66
N VAL A 66 1.33 3.53 12.38
CA VAL A 66 2.72 3.32 11.94
C VAL A 66 3.62 4.47 12.41
N ARG A 67 4.79 4.15 13.02
CA ARG A 67 5.71 5.12 13.64
C ARG A 67 7.18 4.74 13.47
N ASP A 68 7.53 4.07 12.41
CA ASP A 68 8.88 3.59 12.12
C ASP A 68 9.24 3.82 10.66
N VAL A 69 10.38 3.31 10.20
CA VAL A 69 10.87 3.51 8.84
C VAL A 69 9.91 2.97 7.76
N THR A 70 9.04 1.99 8.10
CA THR A 70 8.02 1.49 7.17
C THR A 70 6.91 2.50 6.91
N SER A 71 6.87 3.58 7.70
CA SER A 71 5.98 4.73 7.46
C SER A 71 6.19 5.36 6.09
N GLY A 72 7.41 5.29 5.52
CA GLY A 72 7.65 5.75 4.15
C GLY A 72 6.71 5.11 3.13
N PHE A 73 6.32 3.85 3.34
CA PHE A 73 5.35 3.16 2.50
C PHE A 73 3.89 3.40 2.93
N TRP A 74 3.62 3.33 4.26
CA TRP A 74 2.25 3.32 4.78
C TRP A 74 1.65 4.70 4.97
N ASN A 75 2.39 5.60 5.61
CA ASN A 75 2.00 6.99 5.86
C ASN A 75 3.24 7.80 6.27
N PRO A 76 3.83 8.61 5.40
CA PRO A 76 5.09 9.30 5.66
C PRO A 76 5.06 10.24 6.87
N ALA A 77 3.89 10.67 7.33
CA ALA A 77 3.72 11.40 8.58
C ALA A 77 4.29 10.65 9.79
N GLY A 78 4.22 9.31 9.77
CA GLY A 78 4.68 8.44 10.83
C GLY A 78 6.21 8.37 10.98
N LEU A 79 6.99 8.79 9.98
CA LEU A 79 8.46 8.84 10.06
C LEU A 79 8.98 9.65 11.23
N THR A 80 8.22 10.67 11.64
CA THR A 80 8.55 11.50 12.82
C THR A 80 8.51 10.74 14.15
N GLY A 81 8.11 9.47 14.14
CA GLY A 81 8.17 8.54 15.26
C GLY A 81 9.50 7.78 15.38
N ILE A 82 10.41 7.93 14.42
CA ILE A 82 11.76 7.36 14.50
C ILE A 82 12.54 8.12 15.60
N ASN A 83 12.93 7.38 16.65
CA ASN A 83 13.63 7.94 17.81
C ASN A 83 15.11 7.53 17.85
N SER A 84 15.55 6.66 16.95
CA SER A 84 16.96 6.26 16.77
C SER A 84 17.68 7.20 15.81
N ASP A 85 19.01 7.21 15.86
CA ASP A 85 19.83 7.99 14.91
C ASP A 85 19.67 7.49 13.47
N LEU A 86 19.47 6.17 13.33
CA LEU A 86 19.19 5.52 12.08
C LEU A 86 18.30 4.29 12.34
N GLN A 87 17.33 4.07 11.49
CA GLN A 87 16.50 2.85 11.52
C GLN A 87 16.54 2.16 10.15
N ILE A 88 16.74 0.86 10.17
CA ILE A 88 16.78 0.01 8.98
C ILE A 88 15.70 -1.03 9.11
N ALA A 89 15.00 -1.33 8.02
CA ALA A 89 14.04 -2.43 7.95
C ALA A 89 14.24 -3.25 6.68
N GLY A 90 13.93 -4.55 6.78
CA GLY A 90 13.90 -5.48 5.66
C GLY A 90 12.72 -6.43 5.78
N MET A 91 12.21 -6.90 4.65
CA MET A 91 11.18 -7.92 4.57
C MET A 91 11.43 -8.82 3.38
N HIS A 92 11.16 -10.10 3.56
CA HIS A 92 11.07 -11.09 2.49
C HIS A 92 9.75 -11.85 2.60
N SER A 93 9.13 -12.10 1.47
CA SER A 93 7.91 -12.89 1.40
C SER A 93 7.86 -13.69 0.10
N GLU A 94 7.37 -14.90 0.20
CA GLU A 94 7.11 -15.78 -0.93
C GLU A 94 5.61 -16.00 -1.09
N TYR A 95 5.14 -15.81 -2.30
CA TYR A 95 3.74 -15.98 -2.69
C TYR A 95 3.60 -17.10 -3.71
N PHE A 96 2.43 -17.73 -3.75
CA PHE A 96 2.09 -18.78 -4.70
C PHE A 96 3.11 -19.94 -4.68
N ALA A 97 3.38 -20.49 -3.48
CA ALA A 97 4.36 -21.56 -3.26
C ALA A 97 5.79 -21.21 -3.74
N GLY A 98 6.22 -19.95 -3.58
CA GLY A 98 7.57 -19.50 -3.92
C GLY A 98 7.74 -19.05 -5.38
N ILE A 99 6.68 -19.05 -6.18
CA ILE A 99 6.74 -18.58 -7.58
C ILE A 99 7.03 -17.08 -7.62
N ALA A 100 6.33 -16.29 -6.79
CA ALA A 100 6.54 -14.85 -6.73
C ALA A 100 7.25 -14.45 -5.43
N LYS A 101 8.28 -13.62 -5.54
CA LYS A 101 9.08 -13.11 -4.42
C LYS A 101 8.83 -11.63 -4.23
N TYR A 102 8.63 -11.22 -2.99
CA TYR A 102 8.42 -9.82 -2.63
C TYR A 102 9.40 -9.39 -1.54
N ASP A 103 10.28 -8.48 -1.90
CA ASP A 103 11.34 -7.98 -1.05
C ASP A 103 11.13 -6.49 -0.75
N TYR A 104 11.40 -6.09 0.47
CA TYR A 104 11.39 -4.70 0.90
C TYR A 104 12.63 -4.39 1.72
N ALA A 105 13.21 -3.23 1.48
CA ALA A 105 14.27 -2.66 2.31
C ALA A 105 14.02 -1.17 2.52
N ALA A 106 14.32 -0.66 3.71
CA ALA A 106 14.22 0.76 4.00
C ALA A 106 15.28 1.22 4.98
N ILE A 107 15.67 2.46 4.81
CA ILE A 107 16.55 3.20 5.72
C ILE A 107 15.93 4.56 6.00
N GLY A 108 15.90 4.96 7.27
CA GLY A 108 15.32 6.25 7.68
C GLY A 108 15.97 6.81 8.93
N LYS A 109 15.94 8.12 9.04
CA LYS A 109 16.49 8.82 10.20
C LYS A 109 15.72 10.10 10.51
N SER A 110 15.78 10.53 11.76
CA SER A 110 15.41 11.89 12.15
C SER A 110 16.43 12.89 11.59
N ILE A 111 15.95 13.95 10.92
CA ILE A 111 16.77 15.05 10.41
C ILE A 111 16.99 16.05 11.54
N ASP A 112 15.90 16.38 12.25
CA ASP A 112 15.85 17.25 13.41
C ASP A 112 14.77 16.79 14.41
N SER A 113 14.43 17.60 15.42
CA SER A 113 13.43 17.26 16.44
C SER A 113 11.99 17.15 15.92
N VAL A 114 11.72 17.67 14.73
CA VAL A 114 10.37 17.74 14.14
C VAL A 114 10.26 17.06 12.78
N SER A 115 11.36 16.71 12.13
CA SER A 115 11.35 16.12 10.80
C SER A 115 12.19 14.86 10.67
N ALA A 116 11.79 13.97 9.76
CA ALA A 116 12.49 12.74 9.43
C ALA A 116 12.35 12.43 7.94
N ALA A 117 13.30 11.65 7.42
CA ALA A 117 13.26 11.18 6.05
C ALA A 117 13.62 9.69 5.96
N SER A 118 13.16 9.05 4.89
CA SER A 118 13.51 7.68 4.57
C SER A 118 13.60 7.45 3.06
N ILE A 119 14.32 6.38 2.72
CA ILE A 119 14.32 5.79 1.38
C ILE A 119 13.89 4.34 1.54
N SER A 120 12.94 3.91 0.73
CA SER A 120 12.46 2.54 0.67
C SER A 120 12.66 1.97 -0.73
N PHE A 121 12.96 0.70 -0.79
CA PHE A 121 13.11 -0.09 -2.00
C PHE A 121 12.17 -1.29 -1.93
N ILE A 122 11.49 -1.57 -3.03
CA ILE A 122 10.59 -2.71 -3.20
C ILE A 122 11.00 -3.45 -4.48
N ARG A 123 11.02 -4.78 -4.41
CA ARG A 123 11.12 -5.69 -5.54
C ARG A 123 9.98 -6.69 -5.47
N PHE A 124 9.24 -6.82 -6.54
CA PHE A 124 8.30 -7.93 -6.76
C PHE A 124 8.68 -8.62 -8.05
N GLY A 125 8.88 -9.93 -8.03
CA GLY A 125 9.36 -10.62 -9.20
C GLY A 125 8.95 -12.08 -9.26
N VAL A 126 8.79 -12.54 -10.51
CA VAL A 126 8.66 -13.94 -10.89
C VAL A 126 9.86 -14.27 -11.79
N ASP A 127 10.64 -15.24 -11.36
CA ASP A 127 11.80 -15.72 -12.10
C ASP A 127 11.46 -17.02 -12.85
N ASP A 128 12.31 -17.42 -13.78
CA ASP A 128 12.23 -18.70 -14.52
C ASP A 128 10.90 -18.91 -15.28
N ILE A 129 10.32 -17.85 -15.84
CA ILE A 129 9.12 -17.94 -16.68
C ILE A 129 9.50 -18.59 -18.01
N PRO A 130 8.87 -19.73 -18.41
CA PRO A 130 9.20 -20.38 -19.68
C PRO A 130 8.85 -19.49 -20.88
N ASN A 131 9.82 -19.27 -21.75
CA ASN A 131 9.62 -18.65 -23.06
C ASN A 131 9.46 -19.75 -24.11
N THR A 132 8.27 -19.85 -24.66
CA THR A 132 7.91 -20.86 -25.67
C THR A 132 7.77 -20.29 -27.08
N THR A 133 8.25 -19.08 -27.34
CA THR A 133 8.15 -18.43 -28.67
C THR A 133 8.90 -19.20 -29.77
N GLU A 134 9.95 -19.93 -29.39
CA GLU A 134 10.76 -20.76 -30.28
C GLU A 134 10.40 -22.27 -30.24
N LEU A 135 9.33 -22.65 -29.49
CA LEU A 135 8.95 -24.05 -29.26
C LEU A 135 8.71 -24.83 -30.55
N ILE A 136 8.17 -24.19 -31.59
CA ILE A 136 7.87 -24.80 -32.87
C ILE A 136 8.98 -24.42 -33.87
N ASP A 137 9.66 -25.44 -34.41
CA ASP A 137 10.68 -25.26 -35.43
C ASP A 137 10.11 -24.89 -36.83
N ALA A 138 10.97 -24.57 -37.79
CA ALA A 138 10.57 -24.24 -39.15
C ALA A 138 9.88 -25.42 -39.90
N GLY A 139 10.01 -26.64 -39.40
CA GLY A 139 9.37 -27.85 -39.93
C GLY A 139 8.00 -28.13 -39.30
N GLY A 140 7.57 -27.32 -38.32
CA GLY A 140 6.33 -27.53 -37.59
C GLY A 140 6.42 -28.54 -36.44
N ASN A 141 7.63 -28.99 -36.07
CA ASN A 141 7.82 -29.93 -34.97
C ASN A 141 8.01 -29.19 -33.65
N ILE A 142 7.57 -29.82 -32.54
CA ILE A 142 7.78 -29.32 -31.18
C ILE A 142 9.20 -29.69 -30.72
N ASP A 143 9.98 -28.69 -30.35
CA ASP A 143 11.36 -28.82 -29.87
C ASP A 143 11.46 -28.17 -28.48
N TYR A 144 11.41 -29.00 -27.42
CA TYR A 144 11.48 -28.55 -26.01
C TYR A 144 12.84 -28.01 -25.62
N ASP A 145 13.91 -28.31 -26.33
CA ASP A 145 15.26 -27.82 -26.06
C ASP A 145 15.40 -26.32 -26.39
N ARG A 146 14.43 -25.75 -27.12
CA ARG A 146 14.36 -24.31 -27.42
C ARG A 146 13.65 -23.47 -26.37
N ILE A 147 13.10 -24.09 -25.32
CA ILE A 147 12.51 -23.36 -24.22
C ILE A 147 13.62 -22.64 -23.47
N THR A 148 13.57 -21.32 -23.47
CA THR A 148 14.39 -20.45 -22.63
C THR A 148 13.57 -19.93 -21.47
N THR A 149 14.17 -19.23 -20.52
CA THR A 149 13.46 -18.59 -19.41
C THR A 149 13.72 -17.10 -19.38
N PHE A 150 12.77 -16.36 -18.84
CA PHE A 150 12.90 -14.92 -18.55
C PHE A 150 12.30 -14.59 -17.17
N SER A 151 12.55 -13.39 -16.67
CA SER A 151 11.97 -12.88 -15.42
C SER A 151 11.07 -11.69 -15.68
N ALA A 152 9.99 -11.57 -14.90
CA ALA A 152 9.16 -10.38 -14.85
C ALA A 152 9.34 -9.75 -13.45
N VAL A 153 9.83 -8.51 -13.40
CA VAL A 153 10.20 -7.87 -12.14
C VAL A 153 9.75 -6.41 -12.11
N ASP A 154 9.11 -6.05 -11.02
CA ASP A 154 8.68 -4.70 -10.70
C ASP A 154 9.51 -4.15 -9.55
N TYR A 155 10.06 -2.96 -9.70
CA TYR A 155 10.83 -2.23 -8.69
C TYR A 155 10.15 -0.92 -8.35
N ALA A 156 10.21 -0.53 -7.08
CA ALA A 156 9.84 0.81 -6.68
C ALA A 156 10.85 1.40 -5.68
N PHE A 157 11.18 2.67 -5.90
CA PHE A 157 11.95 3.49 -4.96
C PHE A 157 11.02 4.58 -4.42
N ILE A 158 10.94 4.71 -3.09
CA ILE A 158 10.09 5.69 -2.43
C ILE A 158 10.97 6.59 -1.56
N PHE A 159 11.00 7.87 -1.88
CA PHE A 159 11.68 8.92 -1.13
C PHE A 159 10.65 9.63 -0.28
N SER A 160 10.82 9.59 1.04
CA SER A 160 9.81 10.02 1.99
C SER A 160 10.32 11.10 2.93
N TYR A 161 9.47 12.07 3.22
CA TYR A 161 9.70 13.12 4.20
C TYR A 161 8.48 13.28 5.10
N GLY A 162 8.70 13.34 6.42
CA GLY A 162 7.65 13.56 7.42
C GLY A 162 8.00 14.70 8.36
N ARG A 163 6.98 15.44 8.82
CA ARG A 163 7.14 16.58 9.72
C ARG A 163 6.01 16.70 10.75
N LYS A 164 6.35 17.07 11.98
CA LYS A 164 5.41 17.45 13.04
C LYS A 164 4.92 18.88 12.84
N GLY A 165 3.64 19.15 13.16
CA GLY A 165 3.01 20.47 13.05
C GLY A 165 2.29 20.69 11.72
N PHE A 166 1.57 21.79 11.59
CA PHE A 166 0.80 22.13 10.38
C PHE A 166 1.71 22.65 9.26
N PRO A 167 1.46 22.30 7.98
CA PRO A 167 2.34 22.67 6.86
C PRO A 167 2.44 24.17 6.61
N PHE A 168 1.43 24.95 6.96
CA PHE A 168 1.34 26.41 6.72
C PHE A 168 1.40 27.23 8.01
N GLY A 169 1.71 26.63 9.15
CA GLY A 169 1.82 27.33 10.42
C GLY A 169 3.16 28.05 10.55
N GLN A 170 3.14 29.40 10.71
CA GLN A 170 4.34 30.15 11.03
C GLN A 170 4.92 29.69 12.38
N GLY A 171 6.10 29.05 12.36
CA GLY A 171 7.13 29.09 13.38
C GLY A 171 6.87 28.57 14.80
N ARG A 172 5.67 28.19 15.15
CA ARG A 172 5.43 27.41 16.37
C ARG A 172 5.20 25.97 15.96
N ALA A 173 6.25 25.14 16.05
CA ALA A 173 6.02 23.76 16.39
C ALA A 173 4.91 23.79 17.44
N ALA A 174 3.76 23.13 17.19
CA ALA A 174 2.81 22.91 18.26
C ALA A 174 3.59 22.13 19.31
N THR A 175 4.31 22.87 20.16
CA THR A 175 4.74 22.36 21.45
C THR A 175 3.42 22.09 22.12
N SER A 176 2.98 20.82 22.02
CA SER A 176 2.01 20.31 22.95
C SER A 176 2.51 20.79 24.30
N SER A 177 1.80 21.72 24.88
CA SER A 177 1.98 22.02 26.32
C SER A 177 2.00 20.63 26.96
N ALA A 178 3.05 20.34 27.70
CA ALA A 178 3.24 19.06 28.37
C ALA A 178 1.95 18.71 29.12
N GLY A 179 1.08 17.88 28.53
CA GLY A 179 -0.24 17.54 29.06
C GLY A 179 -1.36 17.31 28.06
N SER A 180 -1.37 17.90 26.85
CA SER A 180 -2.33 17.56 25.81
C SER A 180 -1.64 16.65 24.80
N GLY A 181 -2.01 15.36 24.73
CA GLY A 181 -1.45 14.37 23.81
C GLY A 181 -1.82 14.57 22.34
N ASP A 182 -2.09 15.81 21.93
CA ASP A 182 -2.54 16.13 20.58
C ASP A 182 -1.33 16.50 19.72
N ALA A 183 -1.01 15.65 18.76
CA ALA A 183 0.08 15.89 17.82
C ALA A 183 -0.36 15.66 16.38
N PHE A 184 -0.31 16.71 15.56
CA PHE A 184 -0.50 16.62 14.11
C PHE A 184 0.85 16.39 13.42
N ARG A 185 0.86 15.51 12.44
CA ARG A 185 2.00 15.18 11.58
C ARG A 185 1.54 15.05 10.14
N TRP A 186 2.39 15.40 9.23
CA TRP A 186 2.17 15.23 7.80
C TRP A 186 3.44 14.74 7.12
N GLY A 187 3.31 14.22 5.93
CA GLY A 187 4.44 13.78 5.14
C GLY A 187 4.07 13.60 3.68
N VAL A 188 5.11 13.48 2.86
CA VAL A 188 5.00 13.31 1.41
C VAL A 188 5.97 12.25 0.92
N ASN A 189 5.61 11.60 -0.18
CA ASN A 189 6.46 10.67 -0.91
C ASN A 189 6.62 11.10 -2.36
N ALA A 190 7.82 10.85 -2.91
CA ALA A 190 8.06 10.77 -4.34
C ALA A 190 8.40 9.32 -4.68
N LYS A 191 7.72 8.75 -5.68
CA LYS A 191 7.90 7.37 -6.12
C LYS A 191 8.50 7.31 -7.51
N VAL A 192 9.45 6.41 -7.71
CA VAL A 192 9.97 6.00 -9.01
C VAL A 192 9.69 4.51 -9.15
N VAL A 193 9.01 4.12 -10.22
CA VAL A 193 8.69 2.73 -10.54
C VAL A 193 9.47 2.33 -11.77
N TYR A 194 10.08 1.16 -11.75
CA TYR A 194 10.70 0.54 -12.91
C TYR A 194 10.18 -0.88 -13.06
N ARG A 195 9.65 -1.21 -14.22
CA ARG A 195 9.09 -2.52 -14.53
C ARG A 195 9.82 -3.12 -15.71
N HIS A 196 10.06 -4.42 -15.65
CA HIS A 196 10.84 -5.14 -16.64
C HIS A 196 10.26 -6.53 -16.86
N VAL A 197 10.03 -6.90 -18.10
CA VAL A 197 9.48 -8.21 -18.51
C VAL A 197 10.41 -8.79 -19.56
N GLY A 198 11.37 -9.61 -19.16
CA GLY A 198 12.40 -10.15 -20.04
C GLY A 198 13.03 -9.05 -20.90
N ASP A 199 13.43 -9.39 -22.12
CA ASP A 199 13.89 -8.41 -23.10
C ASP A 199 12.72 -7.76 -23.88
N PHE A 200 11.47 -8.15 -23.56
CA PHE A 200 10.28 -7.78 -24.33
C PHE A 200 9.76 -6.40 -24.01
N ALA A 201 9.76 -6.02 -22.72
CA ALA A 201 9.14 -4.78 -22.29
C ALA A 201 9.80 -4.17 -21.04
N LYS A 202 9.80 -2.86 -20.98
CA LYS A 202 10.18 -2.09 -19.78
C LYS A 202 9.28 -0.87 -19.62
N ALA A 203 9.09 -0.46 -18.37
CA ALA A 203 8.37 0.77 -18.08
C ALA A 203 9.05 1.58 -16.99
N TRP A 204 8.92 2.91 -17.10
CA TRP A 204 9.26 3.85 -16.03
C TRP A 204 8.01 4.57 -15.59
N GLY A 205 7.86 4.70 -14.28
CA GLY A 205 6.72 5.37 -13.65
C GLY A 205 7.13 6.34 -12.58
N PHE A 206 6.30 7.38 -12.38
CA PHE A 206 6.50 8.40 -11.35
C PHE A 206 5.17 8.72 -10.68
N GLY A 207 5.20 8.98 -9.39
CA GLY A 207 4.02 9.34 -8.62
C GLY A 207 4.36 10.03 -7.32
N LEU A 208 3.37 10.74 -6.78
CA LEU A 208 3.46 11.41 -5.50
C LEU A 208 2.37 10.91 -4.56
N ASP A 209 2.70 10.84 -3.26
CA ASP A 209 1.74 10.55 -2.20
C ASP A 209 1.81 11.62 -1.12
N ALA A 210 0.74 11.77 -0.33
CA ALA A 210 0.72 12.57 0.88
C ALA A 210 -0.02 11.85 2.01
N GLY A 211 0.46 12.07 3.23
CA GLY A 211 -0.14 11.48 4.41
C GLY A 211 -0.21 12.46 5.57
N ALA A 212 -1.17 12.20 6.44
CA ALA A 212 -1.32 12.94 7.69
C ALA A 212 -1.68 11.97 8.82
N GLN A 213 -1.26 12.31 10.03
CA GLN A 213 -1.63 11.60 11.26
C GLN A 213 -1.94 12.60 12.36
N TYR A 214 -2.92 12.24 13.20
CA TYR A 214 -3.31 13.03 14.34
C TYR A 214 -3.54 12.14 15.55
N ASP A 215 -2.89 12.44 16.66
CA ASP A 215 -3.09 11.74 17.93
C ASP A 215 -3.93 12.58 18.87
N TYR A 216 -4.97 11.97 19.43
CA TYR A 216 -5.80 12.57 20.47
C TYR A 216 -5.97 11.59 21.63
N LYS A 217 -5.31 11.86 22.74
CA LYS A 217 -5.28 10.96 23.90
C LYS A 217 -4.76 9.57 23.50
N LYS A 218 -5.65 8.55 23.54
CA LYS A 218 -5.37 7.16 23.15
C LYS A 218 -5.91 6.82 21.76
N TRP A 219 -6.43 7.80 21.02
CA TRP A 219 -6.88 7.65 19.67
C TRP A 219 -5.80 8.11 18.69
N HIS A 220 -5.69 7.36 17.60
CA HIS A 220 -4.80 7.64 16.49
C HIS A 220 -5.64 7.73 15.24
N PHE A 221 -5.49 8.79 14.48
CA PHE A 221 -6.15 8.97 13.18
C PHE A 221 -5.09 9.10 12.11
N GLY A 222 -5.36 8.50 10.97
CA GLY A 222 -4.48 8.54 9.81
C GLY A 222 -5.26 8.76 8.53
N ALA A 223 -4.68 9.52 7.62
CA ALA A 223 -5.14 9.66 6.25
C ALA A 223 -3.92 9.56 5.34
N MET A 224 -4.04 8.76 4.28
CA MET A 224 -3.03 8.60 3.25
C MET A 224 -3.68 8.72 1.89
N ALA A 225 -3.22 9.64 1.07
CA ALA A 225 -3.57 9.75 -0.33
C ALA A 225 -2.40 9.20 -1.15
N LYS A 226 -2.59 8.07 -1.78
CA LYS A 226 -1.63 7.45 -2.70
C LYS A 226 -1.94 7.89 -4.13
N ASP A 227 -0.88 8.02 -4.92
CA ASP A 227 -0.98 8.32 -6.35
C ASP A 227 -1.74 9.63 -6.65
N ILE A 228 -1.50 10.70 -5.85
CA ILE A 228 -2.24 11.97 -5.92
C ILE A 228 -2.16 12.61 -7.31
N THR A 229 -1.00 12.46 -7.97
CA THR A 229 -0.75 12.97 -9.31
C THR A 229 -1.14 11.99 -10.41
N SER A 230 -1.78 10.88 -10.05
CA SER A 230 -1.93 9.68 -10.87
C SER A 230 -0.56 9.14 -11.30
N THR A 231 -0.11 8.06 -10.66
CA THR A 231 1.16 7.43 -11.06
C THR A 231 1.01 6.85 -12.45
N PHE A 232 1.88 7.25 -13.37
CA PHE A 232 1.88 6.75 -14.73
C PHE A 232 3.12 5.90 -14.99
N ASN A 233 2.98 4.85 -15.80
CA ASN A 233 4.05 4.01 -16.29
C ASN A 233 4.10 4.13 -17.82
N ALA A 234 5.23 4.60 -18.34
CA ALA A 234 5.49 4.67 -19.78
C ALA A 234 6.13 3.36 -20.22
N TRP A 235 5.36 2.52 -20.91
CA TRP A 235 5.80 1.24 -21.46
C TRP A 235 6.50 1.41 -22.79
N SER A 236 7.64 0.73 -22.93
CA SER A 236 8.38 0.58 -24.17
C SER A 236 8.54 -0.91 -24.47
N TYR A 237 8.16 -1.33 -25.66
CA TYR A 237 8.24 -2.71 -26.12
C TYR A 237 9.35 -2.88 -27.14
N THR A 238 10.15 -3.93 -26.99
CA THR A 238 11.24 -4.31 -27.89
C THR A 238 11.02 -5.79 -28.25
N LEU A 239 10.39 -6.02 -29.40
CA LEU A 239 10.11 -7.38 -29.89
C LEU A 239 10.96 -7.62 -31.13
N ASP A 240 11.62 -8.77 -31.17
CA ASP A 240 12.30 -9.23 -32.37
C ASP A 240 11.28 -9.68 -33.46
N GLU A 241 11.75 -9.85 -34.69
CA GLU A 241 10.88 -10.19 -35.82
C GLU A 241 10.23 -11.57 -35.67
N ARG A 242 10.91 -12.51 -35.01
CA ARG A 242 10.36 -13.84 -34.75
C ARG A 242 9.21 -13.80 -33.76
N THR A 243 9.36 -13.08 -32.68
CA THR A 243 8.30 -12.85 -31.66
C THR A 243 7.08 -12.17 -32.31
N LYS A 244 7.28 -11.18 -33.20
CA LYS A 244 6.19 -10.51 -33.92
C LYS A 244 5.47 -11.48 -34.85
N GLU A 245 6.22 -12.33 -35.57
CA GLU A 245 5.64 -13.37 -36.45
C GLU A 245 4.79 -14.35 -35.65
N VAL A 246 5.29 -14.82 -34.47
CA VAL A 246 4.54 -15.73 -33.60
C VAL A 246 3.25 -15.05 -33.10
N PHE A 247 3.28 -13.79 -32.69
CA PHE A 247 2.09 -13.06 -32.28
C PHE A 247 1.06 -12.95 -33.38
N THR A 248 1.51 -12.60 -34.59
CA THR A 248 0.64 -12.51 -35.79
C THR A 248 0.02 -13.85 -36.12
N THR A 249 0.82 -14.93 -36.14
CA THR A 249 0.38 -16.29 -36.50
C THR A 249 -0.61 -16.86 -35.48
N THR A 250 -0.44 -16.51 -34.18
CA THR A 250 -1.32 -16.94 -33.10
C THR A 250 -2.53 -16.02 -32.90
N GLY A 251 -2.70 -14.98 -33.72
CA GLY A 251 -3.82 -14.04 -33.66
C GLY A 251 -3.73 -13.07 -32.49
N ASN A 252 -2.54 -12.89 -31.90
CA ASN A 252 -2.30 -11.90 -30.83
C ASN A 252 -1.92 -10.55 -31.44
N GLU A 253 -2.35 -9.48 -30.79
CA GLU A 253 -1.94 -8.14 -31.16
C GLU A 253 -0.49 -7.88 -30.75
N ILE A 254 0.29 -7.24 -31.65
CA ILE A 254 1.64 -6.80 -31.33
C ILE A 254 1.53 -5.59 -30.40
N PRO A 255 2.06 -5.65 -29.15
CA PRO A 255 1.97 -4.54 -28.22
C PRO A 255 2.76 -3.32 -28.72
N VAL A 256 2.18 -2.16 -28.52
CA VAL A 256 2.79 -0.86 -28.86
C VAL A 256 3.10 -0.06 -27.60
N ASN A 257 4.04 0.87 -27.72
CA ASN A 257 4.36 1.77 -26.61
C ASN A 257 3.10 2.46 -26.09
N SER A 258 2.91 2.41 -24.79
CA SER A 258 1.66 2.84 -24.14
C SER A 258 1.91 3.51 -22.80
N LEU A 259 0.92 4.24 -22.34
CA LEU A 259 0.91 4.86 -21.02
C LEU A 259 -0.15 4.20 -20.15
N GLU A 260 0.30 3.56 -19.08
CA GLU A 260 -0.55 2.98 -18.04
C GLU A 260 -0.68 3.98 -16.89
N VAL A 261 -1.89 4.20 -16.38
CA VAL A 261 -2.17 5.20 -15.34
C VAL A 261 -2.82 4.55 -14.12
N THR A 262 -2.23 4.77 -12.95
CA THR A 262 -2.82 4.41 -11.64
C THR A 262 -3.58 5.59 -11.08
N LEU A 263 -4.87 5.43 -10.84
CA LEU A 263 -5.71 6.49 -10.28
C LEU A 263 -5.48 6.68 -8.78
N PRO A 264 -5.77 7.88 -8.24
CA PRO A 264 -5.62 8.17 -6.82
C PRO A 264 -6.44 7.25 -5.91
N ARG A 265 -5.85 6.90 -4.76
CA ARG A 265 -6.48 6.11 -3.70
C ARG A 265 -6.33 6.82 -2.38
N ILE A 266 -7.35 6.70 -1.52
CA ILE A 266 -7.34 7.30 -0.19
C ILE A 266 -7.49 6.17 0.84
N ILE A 267 -6.64 6.17 1.86
CA ILE A 267 -6.75 5.26 3.00
C ILE A 267 -7.03 6.11 4.24
N LEU A 268 -8.15 5.85 4.90
CA LEU A 268 -8.48 6.46 6.18
C LEU A 268 -8.34 5.42 7.28
N GLY A 269 -7.72 5.79 8.39
CA GLY A 269 -7.51 4.90 9.52
C GLY A 269 -7.86 5.54 10.85
N ALA A 270 -8.37 4.72 11.75
CA ALA A 270 -8.59 5.08 13.16
C ALA A 270 -8.15 3.94 14.06
N GLY A 271 -7.25 4.23 14.98
CA GLY A 271 -6.73 3.30 15.96
C GLY A 271 -6.97 3.75 17.40
N ARG A 272 -7.02 2.80 18.31
CA ARG A 272 -7.14 3.08 19.74
C ARG A 272 -6.28 2.12 20.57
N GLU A 273 -5.52 2.70 21.51
CA GLU A 273 -4.74 1.94 22.48
C GLU A 273 -5.48 1.76 23.82
N PHE A 274 -5.32 0.56 24.38
CA PHE A 274 -5.77 0.20 25.73
C PHE A 274 -4.60 -0.38 26.50
N ASN A 275 -4.23 0.23 27.64
CA ASN A 275 -3.12 -0.22 28.47
C ASN A 275 -3.65 -0.90 29.74
N ILE A 276 -3.34 -2.17 29.91
CA ILE A 276 -3.75 -3.01 31.06
C ILE A 276 -2.48 -3.57 31.69
N LYS A 277 -1.96 -2.89 32.71
CA LYS A 277 -0.69 -3.26 33.38
C LYS A 277 0.47 -3.39 32.38
N LYS A 278 0.94 -4.62 32.14
CA LYS A 278 2.04 -4.94 31.21
C LYS A 278 1.59 -5.23 29.77
N ILE A 279 0.28 -5.23 29.53
CA ILE A 279 -0.31 -5.51 28.22
C ILE A 279 -0.79 -4.20 27.60
N THR A 280 -0.39 -3.95 26.37
CA THR A 280 -0.97 -2.93 25.50
C THR A 280 -1.76 -3.62 24.40
N LEU A 281 -3.02 -3.26 24.26
CA LEU A 281 -3.88 -3.68 23.17
C LEU A 281 -4.09 -2.50 22.23
N LEU A 282 -3.88 -2.70 20.95
CA LEU A 282 -4.16 -1.75 19.88
C LEU A 282 -5.22 -2.35 18.96
N ALA A 283 -6.26 -1.60 18.65
CA ALA A 283 -7.20 -1.92 17.58
C ALA A 283 -7.15 -0.80 16.54
N GLU A 284 -7.06 -1.13 15.27
CA GLU A 284 -7.10 -0.19 14.16
C GLU A 284 -8.02 -0.67 13.06
N VAL A 285 -8.83 0.25 12.52
CA VAL A 285 -9.67 0.04 11.34
C VAL A 285 -9.16 0.96 10.24
N ASN A 286 -8.98 0.41 9.05
CA ASN A 286 -8.67 1.16 7.84
C ASN A 286 -9.80 1.01 6.81
N ALA A 287 -10.01 2.04 6.00
CA ALA A 287 -10.87 2.02 4.83
C ALA A 287 -10.06 2.47 3.62
N LEU A 288 -9.80 1.54 2.71
CA LEU A 288 -9.19 1.84 1.42
C LEU A 288 -10.29 2.24 0.44
N MET A 289 -10.21 3.46 -0.06
CA MET A 289 -11.13 4.05 -1.03
C MET A 289 -10.42 4.15 -2.38
N THR A 290 -10.98 3.52 -3.42
CA THR A 290 -10.49 3.58 -4.80
C THR A 290 -11.44 4.36 -5.66
N THR A 291 -10.92 5.09 -6.66
CA THR A 291 -11.68 6.02 -7.50
C THR A 291 -11.77 5.57 -8.96
N ASP A 292 -11.47 4.31 -9.23
CA ASP A 292 -11.39 3.73 -10.57
C ASP A 292 -12.64 2.92 -10.96
N GLY A 293 -13.74 3.15 -10.26
CA GLY A 293 -15.01 2.51 -10.54
C GLY A 293 -15.34 1.35 -9.59
N ARG A 294 -16.26 0.49 -10.02
CA ARG A 294 -16.69 -0.66 -9.23
C ARG A 294 -15.57 -1.68 -9.10
N ARG A 295 -15.21 -2.03 -7.87
CA ARG A 295 -14.32 -3.14 -7.54
C ARG A 295 -15.11 -4.24 -6.83
N ASN A 296 -14.60 -5.46 -6.87
CA ASN A 296 -15.18 -6.58 -6.13
C ASN A 296 -14.75 -6.54 -4.66
N VAL A 297 -15.30 -5.59 -3.91
CA VAL A 297 -15.03 -5.32 -2.50
C VAL A 297 -16.33 -5.17 -1.72
N LEU A 298 -16.26 -5.02 -0.39
CA LEU A 298 -17.43 -4.96 0.48
C LEU A 298 -18.43 -3.86 0.05
N VAL A 299 -17.96 -2.65 -0.23
CA VAL A 299 -18.77 -1.56 -0.76
C VAL A 299 -18.35 -1.27 -2.19
N SER A 300 -19.09 -1.81 -3.14
CA SER A 300 -18.84 -1.67 -4.57
C SER A 300 -19.78 -0.62 -5.16
N ALA A 301 -19.27 0.55 -5.51
CA ALA A 301 -20.04 1.64 -6.09
C ALA A 301 -19.24 2.38 -7.17
N ASN A 302 -19.92 3.17 -7.98
CA ASN A 302 -19.32 4.03 -8.99
C ASN A 302 -19.52 5.49 -8.55
N PRO A 303 -18.49 6.34 -8.49
CA PRO A 303 -17.09 6.08 -8.89
C PRO A 303 -16.19 5.53 -7.78
N VAL A 304 -16.66 5.35 -6.55
CA VAL A 304 -15.83 5.01 -5.39
C VAL A 304 -16.20 3.64 -4.83
N SER A 305 -15.21 2.76 -4.70
CA SER A 305 -15.33 1.49 -3.98
C SER A 305 -14.54 1.55 -2.66
N ILE A 306 -15.01 0.85 -1.61
CA ILE A 306 -14.39 0.87 -0.27
C ILE A 306 -14.12 -0.55 0.18
N ASP A 307 -12.85 -0.82 0.53
CA ASP A 307 -12.39 -2.06 1.13
C ASP A 307 -11.93 -1.80 2.57
N PRO A 308 -12.66 -2.27 3.59
CA PRO A 308 -12.28 -2.11 4.99
C PRO A 308 -11.30 -3.19 5.43
N GLY A 309 -10.42 -2.83 6.39
CA GLY A 309 -9.54 -3.76 7.09
C GLY A 309 -9.58 -3.49 8.60
N LEU A 310 -9.53 -4.54 9.40
CA LEU A 310 -9.45 -4.48 10.85
C LEU A 310 -8.19 -5.21 11.32
N GLY A 311 -7.39 -4.56 12.15
CA GLY A 311 -6.20 -5.09 12.79
C GLY A 311 -6.25 -4.96 14.31
N LEU A 312 -5.77 -5.99 14.99
CA LEU A 312 -5.60 -6.05 16.44
C LEU A 312 -4.14 -6.42 16.74
N GLU A 313 -3.51 -5.69 17.67
CA GLU A 313 -2.18 -6.01 18.18
C GLU A 313 -2.22 -6.05 19.72
N ALA A 314 -1.82 -7.17 20.29
CA ALA A 314 -1.59 -7.32 21.71
C ALA A 314 -0.09 -7.40 21.98
N SER A 315 0.45 -6.55 22.86
CA SER A 315 1.86 -6.60 23.22
C SER A 315 2.05 -6.79 24.73
N TYR A 316 2.99 -7.64 25.10
CA TYR A 316 3.40 -7.83 26.48
C TYR A 316 4.76 -7.16 26.72
N ASN A 317 4.80 -6.19 27.62
CA ASN A 317 5.97 -5.33 27.92
C ASN A 317 6.60 -4.67 26.67
N LYS A 318 5.89 -4.56 25.55
CA LYS A 318 6.42 -4.13 24.25
C LYS A 318 7.60 -4.99 23.76
N VAL A 319 7.67 -6.25 24.19
CA VAL A 319 8.68 -7.25 23.83
C VAL A 319 8.10 -8.32 22.94
N ILE A 320 6.97 -8.90 23.31
CA ILE A 320 6.26 -9.92 22.54
C ILE A 320 5.00 -9.30 21.98
N PHE A 321 4.72 -9.58 20.72
CA PHE A 321 3.57 -9.06 20.00
C PHE A 321 2.80 -10.20 19.37
N LEU A 322 1.49 -10.21 19.57
CA LEU A 322 0.53 -11.06 18.86
C LEU A 322 -0.39 -10.15 18.05
N ARG A 323 -0.60 -10.49 16.78
CA ARG A 323 -1.40 -9.72 15.84
C ARG A 323 -2.42 -10.59 15.16
N MET A 324 -3.56 -10.02 14.90
CA MET A 324 -4.64 -10.63 14.14
C MET A 324 -5.28 -9.55 13.26
N GLY A 325 -5.74 -9.95 12.09
CA GLY A 325 -6.43 -9.03 11.20
C GLY A 325 -7.41 -9.73 10.29
N VAL A 326 -8.35 -8.98 9.77
CA VAL A 326 -9.29 -9.42 8.75
C VAL A 326 -9.52 -8.27 7.77
N GLY A 327 -9.52 -8.60 6.47
CA GLY A 327 -9.71 -7.63 5.38
C GLY A 327 -9.95 -8.35 4.06
N ASN A 328 -9.78 -7.63 2.95
CA ASN A 328 -9.95 -8.15 1.60
C ASN A 328 -11.30 -8.87 1.44
N PHE A 329 -12.38 -8.15 1.74
CA PHE A 329 -13.73 -8.69 1.61
C PHE A 329 -14.15 -8.66 0.14
N GLN A 330 -14.37 -9.86 -0.45
CA GLN A 330 -14.74 -10.00 -1.86
C GLN A 330 -16.04 -10.76 -2.03
N ARG A 331 -16.82 -10.38 -3.04
CA ARG A 331 -17.99 -11.14 -3.48
C ARG A 331 -17.57 -12.09 -4.59
N VAL A 332 -17.77 -13.35 -4.39
CA VAL A 332 -17.43 -14.42 -5.35
C VAL A 332 -18.73 -15.09 -5.78
N LYS A 333 -18.86 -15.33 -7.09
CA LYS A 333 -19.95 -16.16 -7.61
C LYS A 333 -19.59 -17.62 -7.50
N ASN A 334 -20.43 -18.40 -6.84
CA ASN A 334 -20.34 -19.86 -6.80
C ASN A 334 -20.74 -20.45 -8.17
N PHE A 335 -20.42 -21.72 -8.37
CA PHE A 335 -20.80 -22.47 -9.58
C PHE A 335 -22.31 -22.57 -9.80
N ASP A 336 -23.11 -22.49 -8.74
CA ASP A 336 -24.58 -22.48 -8.78
C ASP A 336 -25.18 -21.10 -9.09
N GLY A 337 -24.33 -20.06 -9.28
CA GLY A 337 -24.73 -18.68 -9.55
C GLY A 337 -25.06 -17.86 -8.30
N SER A 338 -25.00 -18.43 -7.10
CA SER A 338 -25.18 -17.71 -5.85
C SER A 338 -23.96 -16.83 -5.52
N ASP A 339 -24.18 -15.70 -4.83
CA ASP A 339 -23.10 -14.84 -4.35
C ASP A 339 -22.63 -15.33 -2.96
N ALA A 340 -21.33 -15.57 -2.81
CA ALA A 340 -20.67 -15.79 -1.53
C ALA A 340 -19.77 -14.60 -1.19
N MET A 341 -19.61 -14.31 0.09
CA MET A 341 -18.64 -13.33 0.55
C MET A 341 -17.42 -14.06 1.12
N THR A 342 -16.25 -13.74 0.61
CA THR A 342 -14.97 -14.21 1.13
C THR A 342 -14.28 -13.10 1.89
N PHE A 343 -13.40 -13.44 2.80
CA PHE A 343 -12.57 -12.51 3.55
C PHE A 343 -11.23 -13.18 3.87
N GLN A 344 -10.21 -12.36 4.12
CA GLN A 344 -8.86 -12.83 4.35
C GLN A 344 -8.47 -12.62 5.82
N PRO A 345 -8.39 -13.69 6.62
CA PRO A 345 -7.80 -13.64 7.95
C PRO A 345 -6.27 -13.63 7.87
N ASN A 346 -5.64 -12.90 8.79
CA ASN A 346 -4.20 -12.81 8.92
C ASN A 346 -3.82 -12.94 10.39
N ILE A 347 -2.64 -13.51 10.66
CA ILE A 347 -2.08 -13.62 11.99
C ILE A 347 -0.59 -13.26 11.96
N GLY A 348 -0.09 -12.65 13.02
CA GLY A 348 1.32 -12.27 13.12
C GLY A 348 1.88 -12.40 14.52
N LEU A 349 3.17 -12.67 14.60
CA LEU A 349 3.95 -12.70 15.82
C LEU A 349 5.10 -11.69 15.69
N GLY A 350 5.50 -11.11 16.83
CA GLY A 350 6.65 -10.20 16.87
C GLY A 350 7.45 -10.38 18.15
N LEU A 351 8.75 -10.20 18.03
CA LEU A 351 9.68 -10.23 19.15
C LEU A 351 10.64 -9.04 19.03
N ARG A 352 10.72 -8.24 20.09
CA ARG A 352 11.68 -7.14 20.19
C ARG A 352 12.75 -7.47 21.23
N ILE A 353 14.00 -7.51 20.80
CA ILE A 353 15.18 -7.72 21.66
C ILE A 353 16.05 -6.48 21.54
N LYS A 354 16.04 -5.63 22.57
CA LYS A 354 16.77 -4.34 22.57
C LYS A 354 16.39 -3.52 21.32
N ASN A 355 17.35 -3.32 20.43
CA ASN A 355 17.23 -2.53 19.21
C ASN A 355 16.76 -3.33 17.99
N LEU A 356 16.63 -4.64 18.12
CA LEU A 356 16.22 -5.54 17.05
C LEU A 356 14.75 -5.94 17.26
N GLN A 357 13.94 -5.85 16.21
CA GLN A 357 12.59 -6.39 16.15
C GLN A 357 12.50 -7.37 15.00
N LEU A 358 12.01 -8.56 15.30
CA LEU A 358 11.70 -9.63 14.35
C LEU A 358 10.20 -9.81 14.33
N ASP A 359 9.61 -9.81 13.16
CA ASP A 359 8.19 -10.04 12.98
C ASP A 359 7.97 -11.12 11.91
N TYR A 360 6.96 -11.95 12.14
CA TYR A 360 6.49 -12.98 11.23
C TYR A 360 4.99 -12.85 11.05
N ALA A 361 4.49 -13.07 9.85
CA ALA A 361 3.07 -13.13 9.57
C ALA A 361 2.74 -14.28 8.60
N LEU A 362 1.58 -14.86 8.85
CA LEU A 362 0.85 -15.69 7.91
C LEU A 362 -0.23 -14.83 7.28
N SER A 363 -0.16 -14.65 5.98
CA SER A 363 -1.12 -13.85 5.21
C SER A 363 -1.62 -14.68 4.04
N ASP A 364 -2.92 -14.69 3.82
CA ASP A 364 -3.53 -15.31 2.67
C ASP A 364 -3.80 -14.24 1.60
N ILE A 365 -3.19 -14.39 0.42
CA ILE A 365 -3.39 -13.50 -0.72
C ILE A 365 -4.26 -14.19 -1.77
N GLY A 366 -5.41 -14.65 -1.40
CA GLY A 366 -6.38 -15.13 -2.36
C GLY A 366 -7.03 -16.43 -1.97
N ASN A 367 -8.33 -16.36 -1.84
CA ASN A 367 -9.20 -17.49 -1.51
C ASN A 367 -9.36 -18.51 -2.67
N VAL A 368 -8.51 -18.48 -3.68
CA VAL A 368 -8.61 -19.30 -4.89
C VAL A 368 -7.43 -20.26 -5.05
N SER A 369 -6.42 -20.15 -4.20
CA SER A 369 -5.22 -21.00 -4.23
C SER A 369 -5.31 -22.10 -3.17
N ASP A 370 -4.96 -23.33 -3.53
CA ASP A 370 -4.75 -24.45 -2.60
C ASP A 370 -3.60 -24.18 -1.60
N VAL A 371 -2.79 -23.15 -1.84
CA VAL A 371 -1.75 -22.65 -0.94
C VAL A 371 -2.38 -21.65 0.02
N LEU A 372 -2.75 -22.11 1.18
CA LEU A 372 -3.57 -21.36 2.15
C LEU A 372 -2.91 -20.11 2.74
N TYR A 373 -1.57 -20.04 2.82
CA TYR A 373 -0.88 -18.94 3.51
C TYR A 373 0.44 -18.55 2.84
N SER A 374 0.69 -17.24 2.78
CA SER A 374 2.00 -16.71 2.45
C SER A 374 2.78 -16.41 3.72
N ASN A 375 4.06 -16.79 3.72
CA ASN A 375 4.97 -16.56 4.82
C ASN A 375 5.68 -15.22 4.64
N VAL A 376 5.60 -14.36 5.64
CA VAL A 376 6.23 -13.04 5.62
C VAL A 376 7.15 -12.89 6.81
N PHE A 377 8.41 -12.61 6.54
CA PHE A 377 9.43 -12.31 7.55
C PHE A 377 9.86 -10.86 7.44
N SER A 378 9.91 -10.14 8.54
CA SER A 378 10.48 -8.82 8.56
C SER A 378 11.37 -8.57 9.77
N LEU A 379 12.36 -7.73 9.56
CA LEU A 379 13.36 -7.35 10.53
C LEU A 379 13.45 -5.82 10.57
N LYS A 380 13.58 -5.26 11.78
CA LYS A 380 13.82 -3.85 11.99
C LYS A 380 14.93 -3.67 13.02
N LEU A 381 15.88 -2.79 12.71
CA LEU A 381 17.04 -2.48 13.55
C LEU A 381 17.10 -0.99 13.84
N ASP A 382 17.14 -0.64 15.13
CA ASP A 382 17.39 0.71 15.63
C ASP A 382 18.88 0.89 15.93
N ILE A 383 19.54 1.83 15.26
CA ILE A 383 20.95 2.16 15.49
C ILE A 383 20.99 3.45 16.29
N VAL A 384 21.57 3.37 17.50
CA VAL A 384 21.77 4.50 18.40
C VAL A 384 23.28 4.67 18.60
N ARG A 385 23.81 5.86 18.32
CA ARG A 385 25.22 6.15 18.57
C ARG A 385 25.50 6.24 20.05
N SER A 386 26.60 5.64 20.48
CA SER A 386 27.02 5.59 21.89
C SER A 386 27.36 6.96 22.51
N ASP A 387 27.53 8.01 21.69
CA ASP A 387 28.05 9.31 22.11
C ASP A 387 26.98 10.25 22.70
N ARG A 388 25.73 9.81 22.81
CA ARG A 388 24.67 10.53 23.54
C ARG A 388 24.45 9.88 24.90
N LYS A 389 25.42 10.05 25.81
CA LYS A 389 25.23 9.86 27.25
C LYS A 389 25.01 11.20 27.94
#